data_42dd1bd39612475d405853e84a608135
#
_entry.id   42dd1bd39612475d405853e84a608135
#
_cell.length_a   1.000
_cell.length_b   1.000
_cell.length_c   1.000
_cell.angle_alpha   90.00
_cell.angle_beta   90.00
_cell.angle_gamma   90.00
#
_symmetry.space_group_name_H-M   'P 1'
#
loop_
_entity.id
_entity.type
_entity.pdbx_description
1 polymer ?
#
loop_
_entity_poly.entity_id
_entity_poly.type
_entity_poly.pdbx_seq_one_letter_code
_entity_poly.pdbx_strand_id
1 'polypeptide(L)'
;LHLVEDPIRVLLLDDDPENLLLRAAILRKHGYLTDTAGTIGEAEKLLNKIDIAVLDYHLGAGQFGTEVATILRGRRPEVPIIILSATLEHRFGGVEDMHLLKGYSSVDDLITALRSFEAKHRGKPVVVDARDFFYSRISMAIGEDVVLEILTADGEWMYVNESCARLLERPRDWFPGRNMFVEMPDLAADWKEILRTVAEKRETYIDRTYRGLLNLPRKGEEWVWNVLAFPLTLHNNVTGVVLTARILERKALL
;
A
#
# COMPACT_ATOMS: atom_id res chain seq x y z
N LEU A 1 -2.19 26.28 27.19
CA LEU A 1 -1.70 26.82 25.91
C LEU A 1 -1.57 25.65 24.96
N HIS A 2 -2.53 25.47 24.03
CA HIS A 2 -2.32 24.61 22.86
C HIS A 2 -1.31 25.33 21.97
N LEU A 3 -0.10 24.80 21.88
CA LEU A 3 0.83 25.20 20.84
C LEU A 3 0.15 24.84 19.52
N VAL A 4 -0.27 25.83 18.74
CA VAL A 4 -0.70 25.63 17.36
C VAL A 4 0.56 25.19 16.62
N GLU A 5 0.64 23.91 16.28
CA GLU A 5 1.75 23.38 15.51
C GLU A 5 1.71 24.02 14.12
N ASP A 6 2.86 24.45 13.61
CA ASP A 6 2.95 25.03 12.26
C ASP A 6 2.48 23.99 11.22
N PRO A 7 1.60 24.40 10.29
CA PRO A 7 1.10 23.47 9.28
C PRO A 7 2.22 23.04 8.33
N ILE A 8 2.25 21.74 8.02
CA ILE A 8 3.23 21.13 7.08
C ILE A 8 3.01 21.69 5.67
N ARG A 9 4.08 22.11 5.03
CA ARG A 9 4.09 22.66 3.67
C ARG A 9 4.52 21.61 2.66
N VAL A 10 3.63 21.30 1.72
CA VAL A 10 3.81 20.27 0.70
C VAL A 10 3.99 20.93 -0.67
N LEU A 11 5.09 20.60 -1.35
CA LEU A 11 5.25 20.91 -2.80
C LEU A 11 4.52 19.85 -3.61
N LEU A 12 3.67 20.28 -4.53
CA LEU A 12 3.05 19.45 -5.56
C LEU A 12 3.66 19.82 -6.91
N LEU A 13 4.27 18.87 -7.60
CA LEU A 13 4.79 19.02 -8.96
C LEU A 13 4.04 18.07 -9.91
N ASP A 14 3.35 18.62 -10.91
CA ASP A 14 2.65 17.87 -11.96
C ASP A 14 2.46 18.84 -13.15
N ASP A 15 2.68 18.41 -14.37
CA ASP A 15 2.50 19.24 -15.56
C ASP A 15 1.02 19.42 -15.95
N ASP A 16 0.13 18.62 -15.36
CA ASP A 16 -1.31 18.76 -15.53
C ASP A 16 -1.89 19.73 -14.47
N PRO A 17 -2.40 20.91 -14.87
CA PRO A 17 -2.94 21.90 -13.95
C PRO A 17 -4.22 21.44 -13.25
N GLU A 18 -5.02 20.54 -13.84
CA GLU A 18 -6.22 19.98 -13.20
C GLU A 18 -5.84 19.07 -12.04
N ASN A 19 -4.85 18.22 -12.25
CA ASN A 19 -4.28 17.37 -11.19
C ASN A 19 -3.71 18.19 -10.03
N LEU A 20 -2.96 19.26 -10.35
CA LEU A 20 -2.43 20.16 -9.31
C LEU A 20 -3.54 20.81 -8.51
N LEU A 21 -4.56 21.35 -9.19
CA LEU A 21 -5.67 22.03 -8.53
C LEU A 21 -6.44 21.07 -7.61
N LEU A 22 -6.77 19.87 -8.11
CA LEU A 22 -7.52 18.88 -7.37
C LEU A 22 -6.74 18.40 -6.13
N ARG A 23 -5.48 17.99 -6.31
CA ARG A 23 -4.64 17.54 -5.19
C ARG A 23 -4.41 18.63 -4.17
N ALA A 24 -4.12 19.86 -4.60
CA ALA A 24 -3.94 20.98 -3.70
C ALA A 24 -5.20 21.26 -2.86
N ALA A 25 -6.38 21.22 -3.47
CA ALA A 25 -7.65 21.40 -2.77
C ALA A 25 -7.87 20.32 -1.69
N ILE A 26 -7.58 19.06 -2.04
CA ILE A 26 -7.70 17.95 -1.12
C ILE A 26 -6.71 18.09 0.05
N LEU A 27 -5.44 18.35 -0.21
CA LEU A 27 -4.43 18.49 0.84
C LEU A 27 -4.74 19.66 1.78
N ARG A 28 -5.20 20.79 1.24
CA ARG A 28 -5.63 21.93 2.07
C ARG A 28 -6.80 21.57 2.99
N LYS A 29 -7.76 20.79 2.51
CA LYS A 29 -8.87 20.27 3.34
C LYS A 29 -8.36 19.41 4.51
N HIS A 30 -7.22 18.73 4.33
CA HIS A 30 -6.57 17.93 5.37
C HIS A 30 -5.56 18.71 6.24
N GLY A 31 -5.49 20.05 6.09
CA GLY A 31 -4.69 20.92 6.95
C GLY A 31 -3.26 21.18 6.47
N TYR A 32 -2.91 20.76 5.27
CA TYR A 32 -1.58 21.03 4.67
C TYR A 32 -1.54 22.39 3.98
N LEU A 33 -0.40 23.08 4.07
CA LEU A 33 -0.08 24.17 3.14
C LEU A 33 0.44 23.56 1.85
N THR A 34 -0.02 24.06 0.70
CA THR A 34 0.39 23.51 -0.60
C THR A 34 0.97 24.60 -1.49
N ASP A 35 2.18 24.36 -1.97
CA ASP A 35 2.79 25.08 -3.08
C ASP A 35 2.73 24.18 -4.32
N THR A 36 2.36 24.76 -5.46
CA THR A 36 2.19 24.01 -6.72
C THR A 36 3.20 24.49 -7.75
N ALA A 37 3.72 23.57 -8.55
CA ALA A 37 4.61 23.84 -9.67
C ALA A 37 4.20 22.99 -10.88
N GLY A 38 4.12 23.58 -12.06
CA GLY A 38 3.88 22.88 -13.33
C GLY A 38 5.16 22.49 -14.05
N THR A 39 6.31 23.03 -13.61
CA THR A 39 7.63 22.83 -14.24
C THR A 39 8.73 22.66 -13.21
N ILE A 40 9.85 22.05 -13.63
CA ILE A 40 11.05 21.89 -12.79
C ILE A 40 11.53 23.26 -12.29
N GLY A 41 11.61 24.28 -13.19
CA GLY A 41 12.09 25.61 -12.82
C GLY A 41 11.20 26.36 -11.83
N GLU A 42 9.90 26.08 -11.80
CA GLU A 42 8.99 26.59 -10.77
C GLU A 42 9.22 25.85 -9.44
N ALA A 43 9.33 24.53 -9.49
CA ALA A 43 9.58 23.72 -8.29
C ALA A 43 10.88 24.12 -7.59
N GLU A 44 11.97 24.34 -8.33
CA GLU A 44 13.28 24.73 -7.77
C GLU A 44 13.23 25.99 -6.90
N LYS A 45 12.37 26.96 -7.25
CA LYS A 45 12.19 28.20 -6.48
C LYS A 45 11.53 27.98 -5.13
N LEU A 46 10.86 26.84 -4.97
CA LEU A 46 10.07 26.49 -3.79
C LEU A 46 10.81 25.57 -2.80
N LEU A 47 11.87 24.87 -3.25
CA LEU A 47 12.54 23.80 -2.50
C LEU A 47 13.03 24.19 -1.10
N ASN A 48 13.34 25.47 -0.87
CA ASN A 48 13.85 25.94 0.42
C ASN A 48 12.76 26.10 1.51
N LYS A 49 11.48 26.02 1.14
CA LYS A 49 10.36 26.36 2.03
C LYS A 49 9.44 25.18 2.33
N ILE A 50 9.68 24.02 1.73
CA ILE A 50 8.80 22.86 1.83
C ILE A 50 9.26 21.90 2.92
N ASP A 51 8.31 21.15 3.47
CA ASP A 51 8.57 20.09 4.44
C ASP A 51 8.46 18.70 3.82
N ILE A 52 7.66 18.55 2.75
CA ILE A 52 7.47 17.30 1.99
C ILE A 52 7.33 17.65 0.50
N ALA A 53 7.89 16.81 -0.38
CA ALA A 53 7.71 16.91 -1.83
C ALA A 53 6.87 15.76 -2.36
N VAL A 54 5.85 16.08 -3.20
CA VAL A 54 5.05 15.13 -3.97
C VAL A 54 5.23 15.46 -5.43
N LEU A 55 5.93 14.58 -6.15
CA LEU A 55 6.43 14.86 -7.49
C LEU A 55 5.84 13.85 -8.48
N ASP A 56 5.23 14.35 -9.55
CA ASP A 56 4.92 13.50 -10.68
C ASP A 56 6.20 12.98 -11.33
N TYR A 57 6.22 11.71 -11.66
CA TYR A 57 7.36 11.11 -12.35
C TYR A 57 7.52 11.67 -13.76
N HIS A 58 6.45 11.64 -14.58
CA HIS A 58 6.46 12.14 -15.94
C HIS A 58 5.93 13.56 -15.99
N LEU A 59 6.79 14.46 -16.40
CA LEU A 59 6.46 15.83 -16.75
C LEU A 59 6.53 15.98 -18.28
N GLY A 60 5.75 16.83 -18.86
CA GLY A 60 5.76 17.09 -20.31
C GLY A 60 7.17 17.36 -20.87
N ALA A 61 7.30 17.25 -22.18
CA ALA A 61 8.56 17.49 -22.92
C ALA A 61 9.75 16.57 -22.54
N GLY A 62 9.48 15.35 -22.04
CA GLY A 62 10.52 14.39 -21.69
C GLY A 62 11.28 14.69 -20.40
N GLN A 63 10.74 15.54 -19.55
CA GLN A 63 11.26 15.84 -18.22
C GLN A 63 10.70 14.87 -17.17
N PHE A 64 11.42 14.71 -16.08
CA PHE A 64 11.05 13.80 -15.01
C PHE A 64 11.13 14.47 -13.62
N GLY A 65 10.16 14.21 -12.77
CA GLY A 65 10.16 14.70 -11.39
C GLY A 65 11.34 14.22 -10.55
N THR A 66 12.00 13.13 -10.97
CA THR A 66 13.25 12.66 -10.36
C THR A 66 14.42 13.63 -10.49
N GLU A 67 14.38 14.56 -11.46
CA GLU A 67 15.36 15.65 -11.57
C GLU A 67 15.23 16.60 -10.36
N VAL A 68 14.00 17.01 -10.02
CA VAL A 68 13.72 17.82 -8.83
C VAL A 68 14.06 17.03 -7.56
N ALA A 69 13.74 15.73 -7.51
CA ALA A 69 14.09 14.87 -6.39
C ALA A 69 15.61 14.83 -6.16
N THR A 70 16.39 14.70 -7.23
CA THR A 70 17.87 14.69 -7.17
C THR A 70 18.43 16.02 -6.65
N ILE A 71 17.89 17.14 -7.13
CA ILE A 71 18.26 18.48 -6.66
C ILE A 71 17.94 18.63 -5.16
N LEU A 72 16.74 18.19 -4.75
CA LEU A 72 16.29 18.26 -3.36
C LEU A 72 17.18 17.40 -2.45
N ARG A 73 17.53 16.17 -2.86
CA ARG A 73 18.46 15.32 -2.10
C ARG A 73 19.83 15.95 -1.91
N GLY A 74 20.34 16.67 -2.91
CA GLY A 74 21.60 17.38 -2.80
C GLY A 74 21.57 18.60 -1.89
N ARG A 75 20.43 19.28 -1.79
CA ARG A 75 20.28 20.53 -1.00
C ARG A 75 19.69 20.29 0.39
N ARG A 76 18.70 19.42 0.51
CA ARG A 76 17.93 19.15 1.73
C ARG A 76 17.59 17.65 1.82
N PRO A 77 18.58 16.81 2.17
CA PRO A 77 18.41 15.35 2.19
C PRO A 77 17.37 14.86 3.20
N GLU A 78 17.01 15.69 4.19
CA GLU A 78 16.04 15.38 5.23
C GLU A 78 14.57 15.48 4.75
N VAL A 79 14.31 16.19 3.65
CA VAL A 79 12.93 16.40 3.14
C VAL A 79 12.42 15.12 2.50
N PRO A 80 11.29 14.57 2.98
CA PRO A 80 10.68 13.39 2.38
C PRO A 80 10.19 13.64 0.95
N ILE A 81 10.41 12.66 0.07
CA ILE A 81 10.02 12.72 -1.34
C ILE A 81 9.08 11.57 -1.67
N ILE A 82 7.89 11.90 -2.16
CA ILE A 82 6.91 10.96 -2.71
C ILE A 82 6.92 11.13 -4.23
N ILE A 83 7.16 10.05 -4.98
CA ILE A 83 7.01 10.03 -6.43
C ILE A 83 5.64 9.44 -6.80
N LEU A 84 4.91 10.12 -7.67
CA LEU A 84 3.68 9.63 -8.29
C LEU A 84 3.99 9.14 -9.70
N SER A 85 3.66 7.90 -10.05
CA SER A 85 3.94 7.34 -11.38
C SER A 85 2.76 6.50 -11.90
N ALA A 86 2.61 6.42 -13.21
CA ALA A 86 1.61 5.56 -13.85
C ALA A 86 2.05 4.09 -13.94
N THR A 87 3.33 3.77 -13.71
CA THR A 87 3.88 2.42 -13.88
C THR A 87 4.77 1.99 -12.71
N LEU A 88 4.82 0.68 -12.46
CA LEU A 88 5.67 0.05 -11.43
C LEU A 88 7.14 -0.16 -11.88
N GLU A 89 7.41 -0.04 -13.17
CA GLU A 89 8.66 -0.54 -13.78
C GLU A 89 9.87 0.37 -13.58
N HIS A 90 9.68 1.54 -12.98
CA HIS A 90 10.75 2.51 -12.84
C HIS A 90 11.49 2.39 -11.51
N ARG A 91 12.79 2.13 -11.60
CA ARG A 91 13.72 2.36 -10.50
C ARG A 91 14.13 3.84 -10.53
N PHE A 92 13.68 4.62 -9.57
CA PHE A 92 13.94 6.06 -9.50
C PHE A 92 15.33 6.39 -8.93
N GLY A 93 16.21 5.40 -8.81
CA GLY A 93 17.59 5.60 -8.32
C GLY A 93 17.70 5.77 -6.82
N GLY A 94 16.61 5.53 -6.06
CA GLY A 94 16.60 5.65 -4.59
C GLY A 94 16.59 7.11 -4.11
N VAL A 95 16.15 8.04 -4.96
CA VAL A 95 16.00 9.45 -4.58
C VAL A 95 14.71 9.72 -3.82
N GLU A 96 13.72 8.83 -3.95
CA GLU A 96 12.43 8.88 -3.27
C GLU A 96 12.46 8.13 -1.93
N ASP A 97 11.64 8.60 -0.97
CA ASP A 97 11.31 7.87 0.24
C ASP A 97 10.08 6.97 0.03
N MET A 98 9.24 7.34 -0.93
CA MET A 98 8.00 6.62 -1.23
C MET A 98 7.58 6.78 -2.68
N HIS A 99 7.00 5.70 -3.22
CA HIS A 99 6.42 5.68 -4.56
C HIS A 99 4.94 5.31 -4.48
N LEU A 100 4.08 6.11 -5.11
CA LEU A 100 2.65 5.86 -5.26
C LEU A 100 2.28 5.74 -6.74
N LEU A 101 1.45 4.75 -7.07
CA LEU A 101 0.98 4.52 -8.43
C LEU A 101 -0.26 5.35 -8.74
N LYS A 102 -0.18 6.20 -9.77
CA LYS A 102 -1.36 6.89 -10.32
C LYS A 102 -2.38 5.87 -10.82
N GLY A 103 -3.66 6.09 -10.54
CA GLY A 103 -4.75 5.20 -10.95
C GLY A 103 -4.98 3.99 -10.06
N TYR A 104 -4.03 3.64 -9.19
CA TYR A 104 -4.17 2.58 -8.20
C TYR A 104 -4.10 3.11 -6.75
N SER A 105 -3.37 4.20 -6.52
CA SER A 105 -3.33 4.86 -5.21
C SER A 105 -4.50 5.82 -5.09
N SER A 106 -5.29 5.64 -4.03
CA SER A 106 -6.36 6.56 -3.69
C SER A 106 -5.79 7.88 -3.12
N VAL A 107 -6.64 8.89 -3.02
CA VAL A 107 -6.29 10.12 -2.30
C VAL A 107 -5.94 9.82 -0.84
N ASP A 108 -6.61 8.84 -0.23
CA ASP A 108 -6.37 8.43 1.15
C ASP A 108 -4.98 7.83 1.33
N ASP A 109 -4.43 7.15 0.32
CA ASP A 109 -3.05 6.64 0.35
C ASP A 109 -2.05 7.79 0.36
N LEU A 110 -2.27 8.84 -0.43
CA LEU A 110 -1.42 10.04 -0.39
C LEU A 110 -1.50 10.74 0.97
N ILE A 111 -2.70 10.90 1.54
CA ILE A 111 -2.88 11.49 2.87
C ILE A 111 -2.20 10.64 3.94
N THR A 112 -2.32 9.32 3.86
CA THR A 112 -1.66 8.37 4.79
C THR A 112 -0.14 8.49 4.70
N ALA A 113 0.41 8.56 3.49
CA ALA A 113 1.83 8.77 3.25
C ALA A 113 2.32 10.09 3.86
N LEU A 114 1.60 11.19 3.62
CA LEU A 114 1.93 12.51 4.17
C LEU A 114 1.91 12.51 5.70
N ARG A 115 0.90 11.90 6.32
CA ARG A 115 0.80 11.78 7.78
C ARG A 115 1.97 10.99 8.39
N SER A 116 2.45 9.96 7.69
CA SER A 116 3.60 9.19 8.16
C SER A 116 4.87 10.03 8.23
N PHE A 117 5.10 10.86 7.19
CA PHE A 117 6.25 11.77 7.17
C PHE A 117 6.08 12.95 8.14
N GLU A 118 4.88 13.49 8.29
CA GLU A 118 4.57 14.52 9.27
C GLU A 118 4.89 14.04 10.70
N ALA A 119 4.45 12.85 11.07
CA ALA A 119 4.73 12.27 12.39
C ALA A 119 6.24 12.12 12.63
N LYS A 120 7.00 11.65 11.62
CA LYS A 120 8.46 11.54 11.67
C LYS A 120 9.12 12.91 11.83
N HIS A 121 8.67 13.91 11.07
CA HIS A 121 9.20 15.27 11.11
C HIS A 121 9.00 15.93 12.49
N ARG A 122 7.88 15.67 13.13
CA ARG A 122 7.53 16.21 14.45
C ARG A 122 8.08 15.40 15.63
N GLY A 123 8.88 14.35 15.38
CA GLY A 123 9.41 13.48 16.44
C GLY A 123 8.32 12.72 17.20
N LYS A 124 7.09 12.67 16.67
CA LYS A 124 5.99 11.89 17.23
C LYS A 124 6.15 10.42 16.83
N PRO A 125 5.79 9.46 17.69
CA PRO A 125 5.73 8.07 17.27
C PRO A 125 4.78 7.98 16.07
N VAL A 126 5.27 7.42 14.96
CA VAL A 126 4.47 7.22 13.75
C VAL A 126 3.44 6.14 14.09
N VAL A 127 2.19 6.57 14.32
CA VAL A 127 1.05 5.65 14.54
C VAL A 127 0.40 5.28 13.19
N VAL A 128 1.01 5.64 12.06
CA VAL A 128 0.65 5.01 10.80
C VAL A 128 1.22 3.63 10.88
N ASP A 129 0.35 2.64 10.91
CA ASP A 129 0.81 1.26 10.81
C ASP A 129 1.50 1.12 9.45
N ALA A 130 2.84 1.16 9.47
CA ALA A 130 3.66 0.99 8.27
C ALA A 130 3.29 -0.32 7.55
N ARG A 131 2.65 -1.24 8.27
CA ARG A 131 2.05 -2.47 7.78
C ARG A 131 0.88 -2.20 6.85
N ASP A 132 -0.08 -1.35 7.23
CA ASP A 132 -1.25 -1.03 6.40
C ASP A 132 -0.83 -0.39 5.06
N PHE A 133 0.16 0.48 5.10
CA PHE A 133 0.71 1.09 3.90
C PHE A 133 1.42 0.05 3.00
N PHE A 134 2.26 -0.80 3.59
CA PHE A 134 2.97 -1.87 2.88
C PHE A 134 1.99 -2.89 2.29
N TYR A 135 0.96 -3.26 3.06
CA TYR A 135 -0.06 -4.23 2.64
C TYR A 135 -0.95 -3.70 1.52
N SER A 136 -1.31 -2.42 1.57
CA SER A 136 -2.07 -1.80 0.47
C SER A 136 -1.27 -1.81 -0.84
N ARG A 137 0.05 -1.61 -0.80
CA ARG A 137 0.92 -1.69 -1.99
C ARG A 137 0.99 -3.08 -2.59
N ILE A 138 1.09 -4.12 -1.77
CA ILE A 138 1.02 -5.51 -2.26
C ILE A 138 -0.34 -5.76 -2.91
N SER A 139 -1.42 -5.32 -2.30
CA SER A 139 -2.78 -5.45 -2.84
C SER A 139 -2.91 -4.80 -4.22
N MET A 140 -2.38 -3.60 -4.39
CA MET A 140 -2.38 -2.88 -5.67
C MET A 140 -1.59 -3.61 -6.76
N ALA A 141 -0.43 -4.16 -6.41
CA ALA A 141 0.43 -4.88 -7.36
C ALA A 141 -0.19 -6.19 -7.87
N ILE A 142 -1.11 -6.77 -7.11
CA ILE A 142 -1.69 -8.10 -7.40
C ILE A 142 -2.95 -8.00 -8.27
N GLY A 143 -3.65 -6.87 -8.27
CA GLY A 143 -4.89 -6.64 -9.02
C GLY A 143 -6.17 -6.90 -8.20
N GLU A 144 -7.27 -6.29 -8.62
CA GLU A 144 -8.54 -6.30 -7.89
C GLU A 144 -9.29 -7.64 -7.91
N ASP A 145 -8.94 -8.55 -8.82
CA ASP A 145 -9.53 -9.88 -8.97
C ASP A 145 -8.81 -10.96 -8.14
N VAL A 146 -7.77 -10.58 -7.42
CA VAL A 146 -6.99 -11.48 -6.57
C VAL A 146 -7.31 -11.21 -5.10
N VAL A 147 -7.67 -12.26 -4.38
CA VAL A 147 -7.79 -12.24 -2.93
C VAL A 147 -6.39 -12.14 -2.32
N LEU A 148 -6.19 -11.20 -1.41
CA LEU A 148 -4.97 -11.03 -0.65
C LEU A 148 -5.28 -11.04 0.83
N GLU A 149 -4.57 -11.90 1.53
CA GLU A 149 -4.56 -11.96 2.99
C GLU A 149 -3.11 -11.90 3.48
N ILE A 150 -2.88 -11.22 4.58
CA ILE A 150 -1.61 -11.26 5.31
C ILE A 150 -1.91 -11.75 6.70
N LEU A 151 -1.26 -12.84 7.07
CA LEU A 151 -1.55 -13.62 8.26
C LEU A 151 -0.28 -13.78 9.11
N THR A 152 -0.45 -13.95 10.41
CA THR A 152 0.61 -14.52 11.23
C THR A 152 0.78 -16.01 10.90
N ALA A 153 1.87 -16.64 11.35
CA ALA A 153 2.07 -18.08 11.19
C ALA A 153 0.95 -18.91 11.86
N ASP A 154 0.30 -18.34 12.86
CA ASP A 154 -0.79 -18.98 13.61
C ASP A 154 -2.18 -18.67 13.02
N GLY A 155 -2.25 -17.96 11.87
CA GLY A 155 -3.49 -17.68 11.14
C GLY A 155 -4.28 -16.47 11.65
N GLU A 156 -3.68 -15.56 12.40
CA GLU A 156 -4.32 -14.30 12.75
C GLU A 156 -4.21 -13.34 11.55
N TRP A 157 -5.32 -12.73 11.13
CA TRP A 157 -5.30 -11.73 10.06
C TRP A 157 -4.64 -10.44 10.52
N MET A 158 -3.63 -10.04 9.78
CA MET A 158 -2.97 -8.74 9.90
C MET A 158 -3.56 -7.76 8.90
N TYR A 159 -3.95 -8.25 7.72
CA TYR A 159 -4.53 -7.44 6.65
C TYR A 159 -5.30 -8.31 5.66
N VAL A 160 -6.34 -7.74 5.05
CA VAL A 160 -7.00 -8.27 3.86
C VAL A 160 -7.26 -7.15 2.85
N ASN A 161 -7.28 -7.48 1.55
CA ASN A 161 -7.70 -6.51 0.55
C ASN A 161 -9.22 -6.49 0.38
N GLU A 162 -9.69 -5.54 -0.43
CA GLU A 162 -11.13 -5.36 -0.71
C GLU A 162 -11.75 -6.59 -1.38
N SER A 163 -10.97 -7.32 -2.20
CA SER A 163 -11.44 -8.55 -2.85
C SER A 163 -11.71 -9.67 -1.86
N CYS A 164 -10.84 -9.81 -0.84
CA CYS A 164 -11.07 -10.73 0.27
C CYS A 164 -12.30 -10.33 1.10
N ALA A 165 -12.41 -9.05 1.45
CA ALA A 165 -13.51 -8.50 2.22
C ALA A 165 -14.87 -8.73 1.53
N ARG A 166 -14.95 -8.44 0.23
CA ARG A 166 -16.16 -8.72 -0.58
C ARG A 166 -16.47 -10.20 -0.68
N LEU A 167 -15.44 -11.04 -0.85
CA LEU A 167 -15.60 -12.47 -0.95
C LEU A 167 -16.18 -13.07 0.33
N LEU A 168 -15.68 -12.63 1.47
CA LEU A 168 -16.09 -13.13 2.79
C LEU A 168 -17.31 -12.37 3.37
N GLU A 169 -17.86 -11.39 2.62
CA GLU A 169 -19.02 -10.57 3.01
C GLU A 169 -18.82 -9.92 4.41
N ARG A 170 -17.62 -9.42 4.67
CA ARG A 170 -17.24 -8.71 5.88
C ARG A 170 -16.53 -7.41 5.55
N PRO A 171 -16.68 -6.33 6.34
CA PRO A 171 -15.90 -5.14 6.16
C PRO A 171 -14.43 -5.38 6.50
N ARG A 172 -13.51 -4.67 5.86
CA ARG A 172 -12.06 -4.89 6.02
C ARG A 172 -11.56 -4.76 7.46
N ASP A 173 -12.12 -3.85 8.23
CA ASP A 173 -11.79 -3.59 9.63
C ASP A 173 -12.25 -4.72 10.58
N TRP A 174 -13.07 -5.63 10.08
CA TRP A 174 -13.50 -6.80 10.84
C TRP A 174 -12.37 -7.84 11.02
N PHE A 175 -11.42 -7.93 10.09
CA PHE A 175 -10.42 -9.00 10.04
C PHE A 175 -9.26 -8.85 11.02
N PRO A 176 -8.56 -7.69 11.12
CA PRO A 176 -7.35 -7.59 11.92
C PRO A 176 -7.53 -8.05 13.37
N GLY A 177 -6.61 -8.91 13.84
CA GLY A 177 -6.65 -9.47 15.19
C GLY A 177 -7.57 -10.69 15.37
N ARG A 178 -8.33 -11.07 14.33
CA ARG A 178 -9.13 -12.32 14.34
C ARG A 178 -8.32 -13.46 13.74
N ASN A 179 -8.62 -14.67 14.16
CA ASN A 179 -7.93 -15.86 13.68
C ASN A 179 -8.78 -16.61 12.64
N MET A 180 -8.23 -16.82 11.43
CA MET A 180 -8.93 -17.47 10.35
C MET A 180 -9.40 -18.88 10.68
N PHE A 181 -8.67 -19.61 11.54
CA PHE A 181 -9.02 -20.97 11.92
C PHE A 181 -10.13 -21.06 12.96
N VAL A 182 -10.40 -19.94 13.64
CA VAL A 182 -11.55 -19.81 14.53
C VAL A 182 -12.79 -19.43 13.73
N GLU A 183 -12.63 -18.49 12.80
CA GLU A 183 -13.74 -17.98 11.99
C GLU A 183 -14.11 -18.94 10.83
N MET A 184 -13.13 -19.73 10.35
CA MET A 184 -13.28 -20.70 9.26
C MET A 184 -12.62 -22.05 9.64
N PRO A 185 -13.21 -22.80 10.57
CA PRO A 185 -12.58 -24.02 11.11
C PRO A 185 -12.35 -25.11 10.06
N ASP A 186 -13.11 -25.14 8.98
CA ASP A 186 -12.97 -26.12 7.90
C ASP A 186 -11.65 -25.97 7.14
N LEU A 187 -11.05 -24.78 7.15
CA LEU A 187 -9.73 -24.52 6.55
C LEU A 187 -8.57 -24.93 7.47
N ALA A 188 -8.84 -25.17 8.76
CA ALA A 188 -7.80 -25.35 9.76
C ALA A 188 -6.95 -26.60 9.54
N ALA A 189 -7.52 -27.67 8.98
CA ALA A 189 -6.81 -28.95 8.80
C ALA A 189 -5.61 -28.80 7.85
N ASP A 190 -5.82 -28.15 6.71
CA ASP A 190 -4.79 -28.01 5.67
C ASP A 190 -3.90 -26.78 5.90
N TRP A 191 -4.51 -25.65 6.21
CA TRP A 191 -3.83 -24.36 6.21
C TRP A 191 -2.95 -24.09 7.42
N LYS A 192 -3.21 -24.68 8.58
CA LYS A 192 -2.33 -24.52 9.75
C LYS A 192 -0.92 -24.99 9.49
N GLU A 193 -0.77 -26.14 8.82
CA GLU A 193 0.56 -26.68 8.51
C GLU A 193 1.21 -25.91 7.38
N ILE A 194 0.44 -25.50 6.36
CA ILE A 194 0.94 -24.69 5.25
C ILE A 194 1.49 -23.36 5.76
N LEU A 195 0.72 -22.59 6.53
CA LEU A 195 1.17 -21.29 7.05
C LEU A 195 2.41 -21.43 7.92
N ARG A 196 2.43 -22.42 8.81
CA ARG A 196 3.60 -22.67 9.66
C ARG A 196 4.82 -23.06 8.84
N THR A 197 4.68 -23.95 7.87
CA THR A 197 5.78 -24.37 6.98
C THR A 197 6.33 -23.19 6.19
N VAL A 198 5.48 -22.37 5.61
CA VAL A 198 5.90 -21.17 4.88
C VAL A 198 6.66 -20.21 5.80
N ALA A 199 6.17 -19.97 7.01
CA ALA A 199 6.82 -19.06 7.95
C ALA A 199 8.15 -19.61 8.49
N GLU A 200 8.21 -20.88 8.90
CA GLU A 200 9.37 -21.49 9.57
C GLU A 200 10.47 -21.85 8.56
N LYS A 201 10.09 -22.50 7.45
CA LYS A 201 11.07 -22.94 6.44
C LYS A 201 11.43 -21.83 5.44
N ARG A 202 10.69 -20.72 5.43
CA ARG A 202 10.84 -19.62 4.46
C ARG A 202 10.65 -20.07 3.02
N GLU A 203 9.83 -21.07 2.80
CA GLU A 203 9.52 -21.64 1.50
C GLU A 203 8.19 -21.10 0.99
N THR A 204 8.09 -20.94 -0.33
CA THR A 204 6.85 -20.53 -0.97
C THR A 204 5.99 -21.75 -1.25
N TYR A 205 4.73 -21.70 -0.84
CA TYR A 205 3.72 -22.68 -1.21
C TYR A 205 2.97 -22.23 -2.47
N ILE A 206 2.83 -23.13 -3.44
CA ILE A 206 2.10 -22.87 -4.69
C ILE A 206 1.19 -24.06 -4.97
N ASP A 207 -0.12 -23.80 -5.06
CA ASP A 207 -1.09 -24.74 -5.59
C ASP A 207 -1.92 -24.06 -6.69
N ARG A 208 -1.78 -24.54 -7.92
CA ARG A 208 -2.44 -23.96 -9.10
C ARG A 208 -3.87 -24.46 -9.29
N THR A 209 -4.30 -25.43 -8.51
CA THR A 209 -5.59 -26.08 -8.64
C THR A 209 -6.17 -26.49 -7.30
N TYR A 210 -5.87 -25.69 -6.27
CA TYR A 210 -6.38 -25.93 -4.91
C TYR A 210 -7.91 -26.01 -4.94
N ARG A 211 -8.43 -27.10 -4.39
CA ARG A 211 -9.85 -27.33 -4.26
C ARG A 211 -10.19 -27.23 -2.77
N GLY A 212 -10.77 -26.14 -2.38
CA GLY A 212 -11.19 -25.88 -1.01
C GLY A 212 -12.68 -25.57 -0.98
N LEU A 213 -13.38 -26.23 -0.09
CA LEU A 213 -14.65 -25.74 0.40
C LEU A 213 -14.35 -24.55 1.30
N LEU A 214 -14.20 -23.37 0.73
CA LEU A 214 -14.41 -22.19 1.52
C LEU A 214 -15.91 -22.25 1.92
N ASN A 215 -16.20 -22.44 3.22
CA ASN A 215 -17.56 -22.27 3.73
C ASN A 215 -17.92 -20.78 3.70
N LEU A 216 -17.94 -20.29 2.47
CA LEU A 216 -18.50 -18.99 2.12
C LEU A 216 -20.02 -19.08 2.31
N PRO A 217 -20.70 -17.93 2.43
CA PRO A 217 -22.16 -17.90 2.61
C PRO A 217 -22.95 -18.62 1.52
N ARG A 218 -22.28 -19.06 0.44
CA ARG A 218 -22.87 -19.84 -0.66
C ARG A 218 -22.56 -21.34 -0.47
N LYS A 219 -23.28 -21.98 0.42
CA LYS A 219 -23.25 -23.43 0.58
C LYS A 219 -23.60 -24.12 -0.75
N GLY A 220 -22.76 -25.04 -1.20
CA GLY A 220 -23.02 -25.90 -2.36
C GLY A 220 -22.24 -25.52 -3.63
N GLU A 221 -21.20 -24.71 -3.56
CA GLU A 221 -20.28 -24.46 -4.66
C GLU A 221 -18.89 -25.03 -4.36
N GLU A 222 -18.33 -25.79 -5.28
CA GLU A 222 -16.90 -26.15 -5.26
C GLU A 222 -16.12 -25.09 -6.05
N TRP A 223 -15.06 -24.58 -5.45
CA TRP A 223 -14.24 -23.55 -6.05
C TRP A 223 -12.83 -24.08 -6.31
N VAL A 224 -12.32 -23.80 -7.50
CA VAL A 224 -10.92 -24.10 -7.87
C VAL A 224 -10.14 -22.79 -7.83
N TRP A 225 -9.04 -22.83 -7.11
CA TRP A 225 -8.21 -21.66 -6.85
C TRP A 225 -6.78 -21.87 -7.35
N ASN A 226 -6.17 -20.80 -7.83
CA ASN A 226 -4.72 -20.70 -7.89
C ASN A 226 -4.27 -19.96 -6.63
N VAL A 227 -3.52 -20.65 -5.80
CA VAL A 227 -3.09 -20.17 -4.48
C VAL A 227 -1.58 -20.05 -4.44
N LEU A 228 -1.11 -18.96 -3.87
CA LEU A 228 0.29 -18.70 -3.59
C LEU A 228 0.41 -18.18 -2.16
N ALA A 229 1.25 -18.82 -1.35
CA ALA A 229 1.60 -18.34 -0.02
C ALA A 229 3.12 -18.21 0.10
N PHE A 230 3.61 -17.07 0.55
CA PHE A 230 5.04 -16.80 0.72
C PHE A 230 5.33 -16.05 2.02
N PRO A 231 6.55 -16.22 2.57
CA PRO A 231 6.89 -15.60 3.84
C PRO A 231 7.02 -14.08 3.69
N LEU A 232 6.39 -13.35 4.60
CA LEU A 232 6.60 -11.92 4.75
C LEU A 232 7.79 -11.70 5.68
N THR A 233 8.84 -11.08 5.15
CA THR A 233 10.06 -10.81 5.91
C THR A 233 10.25 -9.30 6.08
N LEU A 234 10.29 -8.84 7.33
CA LEU A 234 10.67 -7.48 7.68
C LEU A 234 11.96 -7.54 8.52
N HIS A 235 12.97 -6.78 8.13
CA HIS A 235 14.26 -6.70 8.85
C HIS A 235 14.91 -8.07 9.15
N ASN A 236 14.93 -8.97 8.16
CA ASN A 236 15.47 -10.34 8.24
C ASN A 236 14.69 -11.32 9.13
N ASN A 237 13.60 -10.92 9.75
CA ASN A 237 12.72 -11.80 10.51
C ASN A 237 11.42 -12.06 9.72
N VAL A 238 10.95 -13.31 9.71
CA VAL A 238 9.63 -13.63 9.19
C VAL A 238 8.60 -13.08 10.16
N THR A 239 7.74 -12.18 9.65
CA THR A 239 6.71 -11.52 10.47
C THR A 239 5.31 -12.00 10.13
N GLY A 240 5.16 -12.81 9.07
CA GLY A 240 3.88 -13.33 8.64
C GLY A 240 3.96 -14.11 7.34
N VAL A 241 2.80 -14.41 6.78
CA VAL A 241 2.62 -15.07 5.49
C VAL A 241 1.70 -14.23 4.63
N VAL A 242 2.12 -13.96 3.41
CA VAL A 242 1.27 -13.37 2.38
C VAL A 242 0.59 -14.50 1.63
N LEU A 243 -0.72 -14.53 1.67
CA LEU A 243 -1.56 -15.46 0.93
C LEU A 243 -2.26 -14.72 -0.20
N THR A 244 -2.12 -15.21 -1.41
CA THR A 244 -2.89 -14.73 -2.57
C THR A 244 -3.68 -15.88 -3.18
N ALA A 245 -4.92 -15.61 -3.56
CA ALA A 245 -5.77 -16.59 -4.19
C ALA A 245 -6.57 -15.97 -5.35
N ARG A 246 -6.56 -16.65 -6.49
CA ARG A 246 -7.38 -16.29 -7.64
C ARG A 246 -8.35 -17.41 -7.96
N ILE A 247 -9.61 -17.09 -8.13
CA ILE A 247 -10.64 -18.03 -8.54
C ILE A 247 -10.42 -18.39 -10.01
N LEU A 248 -10.25 -19.69 -10.29
CA LEU A 248 -10.16 -20.22 -11.64
C LEU A 248 -11.49 -20.73 -12.15
N GLU A 249 -12.23 -21.41 -11.30
CA GLU A 249 -13.50 -22.05 -11.66
C GLU A 249 -14.46 -22.06 -10.47
N ARG A 250 -15.76 -21.96 -10.75
CA ARG A 250 -16.85 -22.16 -9.80
C ARG A 250 -17.78 -23.22 -10.34
N LYS A 251 -18.01 -24.28 -9.57
CA LYS A 251 -18.94 -25.35 -9.93
C LYS A 251 -20.06 -25.44 -8.89
N ALA A 252 -21.30 -25.37 -9.34
CA ALA A 252 -22.42 -25.72 -8.47
C ALA A 252 -22.34 -27.23 -8.18
N LEU A 253 -22.41 -27.60 -6.91
CA LEU A 253 -22.62 -28.98 -6.51
C LEU A 253 -24.09 -29.32 -6.74
N LEU A 254 -24.35 -30.19 -7.70
CA LEU A 254 -25.70 -30.73 -8.03
C LEU A 254 -26.27 -31.56 -6.90
#